data_799ff7cce3f1df6f01c9deae431e16de
#
_entry.id   799ff7cce3f1df6f01c9deae431e16de
#
_cell.length_a   1.000
_cell.length_b   1.000
_cell.length_c   1.000
_cell.angle_alpha   90.00
_cell.angle_beta   90.00
_cell.angle_gamma   90.00
#
_symmetry.space_group_name_H-M   'P 1'
#
loop_
_entity.id
_entity.type
_entity.pdbx_description
1 polymer ?
#
loop_
_entity_poly.entity_id
_entity_poly.type
_entity_poly.pdbx_seq_one_letter_code
_entity_poly.pdbx_strand_id
1 'polypeptide(L)'
;GSSGPHLGWATLQALRNHPEVETHLVLSKGADMTIHLEMGKKRSDFEALADVCYDPNDFGAAISSGSFQTIGMAVVPCSMKCLASMATGNCDDLLTRAADVCLKERRRLVVVPRETPLNLIHIRNMETLTLAGATVLPPVPAFYHQPKTIEDLLNQTVGKILDQFGISHELFRRWEGHKGKGKAS
;
A
#
# COMPACT_ATOMS: atom_id res chain seq x y z
N GLY A 1 -3.51 -9.55 -5.41
CA GLY A 1 -4.65 -10.41 -5.38
C GLY A 1 -5.19 -10.72 -3.99
N SER A 2 -5.12 -9.79 -3.03
CA SER A 2 -5.86 -9.87 -1.77
C SER A 2 -7.23 -9.21 -1.93
N SER A 3 -8.24 -9.64 -1.15
CA SER A 3 -9.50 -8.92 -1.03
C SER A 3 -9.27 -7.47 -0.54
N GLY A 4 -10.14 -6.55 -0.92
CA GLY A 4 -10.02 -5.12 -0.65
C GLY A 4 -9.24 -4.33 -1.70
N PRO A 5 -9.40 -4.60 -3.02
CA PRO A 5 -8.78 -3.78 -4.07
C PRO A 5 -9.20 -2.30 -3.98
N HIS A 6 -10.29 -2.01 -3.25
CA HIS A 6 -10.73 -0.66 -2.90
C HIS A 6 -9.61 0.20 -2.27
N LEU A 7 -8.74 -0.41 -1.44
CA LEU A 7 -7.60 0.30 -0.85
C LEU A 7 -6.59 0.74 -1.92
N GLY A 8 -6.24 -0.15 -2.86
CA GLY A 8 -5.37 0.17 -3.99
C GLY A 8 -5.98 1.26 -4.88
N TRP A 9 -7.29 1.14 -5.17
CA TRP A 9 -8.03 2.13 -5.92
C TRP A 9 -7.98 3.52 -5.26
N ALA A 10 -8.36 3.59 -3.99
CA ALA A 10 -8.38 4.84 -3.23
C ALA A 10 -6.97 5.45 -3.10
N THR A 11 -5.93 4.61 -2.98
CA THR A 11 -4.53 5.08 -2.95
C THR A 11 -4.14 5.73 -4.28
N LEU A 12 -4.45 5.10 -5.42
CA LEU A 12 -4.19 5.68 -6.74
C LEU A 12 -4.97 6.98 -6.96
N GLN A 13 -6.25 7.01 -6.57
CA GLN A 13 -7.06 8.23 -6.68
C GLN A 13 -6.46 9.38 -5.84
N ALA A 14 -6.00 9.10 -4.63
CA ALA A 14 -5.38 10.09 -3.77
C ALA A 14 -4.08 10.63 -4.40
N LEU A 15 -3.22 9.76 -4.94
CA LEU A 15 -1.96 10.13 -5.58
C LEU A 15 -2.16 11.00 -6.83
N ARG A 16 -3.24 10.86 -7.58
CA ARG A 16 -3.56 11.73 -8.72
C ARG A 16 -3.72 13.22 -8.36
N ASN A 17 -3.99 13.52 -7.10
CA ASN A 17 -4.06 14.91 -6.63
C ASN A 17 -2.67 15.51 -6.34
N HIS A 18 -1.59 14.75 -6.58
CA HIS A 18 -0.21 15.13 -6.31
C HIS A 18 0.61 15.13 -7.62
N PRO A 19 0.57 16.23 -8.41
CA PRO A 19 1.25 16.29 -9.69
C PRO A 19 2.78 16.19 -9.58
N GLU A 20 3.32 16.36 -8.38
CA GLU A 20 4.75 16.15 -8.07
C GLU A 20 5.14 14.68 -7.89
N VAL A 21 4.17 13.76 -7.87
CA VAL A 21 4.38 12.32 -7.68
C VAL A 21 4.06 11.58 -8.96
N GLU A 22 5.07 10.95 -9.56
CA GLU A 22 4.88 10.00 -10.66
C GLU A 22 4.60 8.61 -10.10
N THR A 23 3.48 8.02 -10.51
CA THR A 23 3.01 6.71 -10.02
C THR A 23 3.36 5.58 -11.00
N HIS A 24 4.08 4.57 -10.51
CA HIS A 24 4.43 3.36 -11.24
C HIS A 24 3.61 2.18 -10.69
N LEU A 25 2.78 1.57 -11.54
CA LEU A 25 1.83 0.53 -11.12
C LEU A 25 2.23 -0.86 -11.63
N VAL A 26 2.24 -1.82 -10.73
CA VAL A 26 2.28 -3.26 -11.05
C VAL A 26 1.05 -3.93 -10.45
N LEU A 27 0.20 -4.50 -11.27
CA LEU A 27 -0.93 -5.32 -10.83
C LEU A 27 -0.58 -6.80 -10.96
N SER A 28 -0.64 -7.54 -9.85
CA SER A 28 -0.42 -8.99 -9.87
C SER A 28 -1.51 -9.72 -10.66
N LYS A 29 -1.22 -10.92 -11.16
CA LYS A 29 -2.21 -11.75 -11.88
C LYS A 29 -3.49 -12.00 -11.07
N GLY A 30 -3.36 -12.18 -9.74
CA GLY A 30 -4.52 -12.39 -8.87
C GLY A 30 -5.34 -11.11 -8.60
N ALA A 31 -4.84 -9.93 -8.96
CA ALA A 31 -5.58 -8.68 -8.76
C ALA A 31 -6.79 -8.60 -9.69
N ASP A 32 -6.69 -9.08 -10.93
CA ASP A 32 -7.76 -8.99 -11.92
C ASP A 32 -9.07 -9.63 -11.43
N MET A 33 -8.96 -10.82 -10.83
CA MET A 33 -10.12 -11.52 -10.29
C MET A 33 -10.77 -10.76 -9.12
N THR A 34 -9.98 -10.25 -8.18
CA THR A 34 -10.53 -9.52 -7.02
C THR A 34 -11.09 -8.16 -7.42
N ILE A 35 -10.47 -7.45 -8.36
CA ILE A 35 -10.98 -6.20 -8.92
C ILE A 35 -12.36 -6.43 -9.57
N HIS A 36 -12.47 -7.47 -10.39
CA HIS A 36 -13.72 -7.78 -11.06
C HIS A 36 -14.82 -8.20 -10.08
N LEU A 37 -14.52 -9.15 -9.18
CA LEU A 37 -15.53 -9.72 -8.26
C LEU A 37 -16.00 -8.72 -7.19
N GLU A 38 -15.11 -7.88 -6.68
CA GLU A 38 -15.43 -7.02 -5.55
C GLU A 38 -15.83 -5.59 -5.97
N MET A 39 -15.40 -5.13 -7.16
CA MET A 39 -15.66 -3.76 -7.62
C MET A 39 -16.40 -3.67 -8.95
N GLY A 40 -16.56 -4.79 -9.68
CA GLY A 40 -17.12 -4.76 -11.05
C GLY A 40 -16.24 -3.99 -12.05
N LYS A 41 -14.98 -3.71 -11.68
CA LYS A 41 -14.02 -2.95 -12.50
C LYS A 41 -13.08 -3.88 -13.26
N LYS A 42 -12.30 -3.30 -14.18
CA LYS A 42 -11.27 -3.98 -14.97
C LYS A 42 -9.88 -3.50 -14.55
N ARG A 43 -8.86 -4.25 -14.91
CA ARG A 43 -7.44 -3.85 -14.79
C ARG A 43 -7.20 -2.45 -15.38
N SER A 44 -7.73 -2.21 -16.60
CA SER A 44 -7.58 -0.94 -17.31
C SER A 44 -8.10 0.28 -16.53
N ASP A 45 -9.09 0.10 -15.66
CA ASP A 45 -9.61 1.20 -14.85
C ASP A 45 -8.57 1.64 -13.80
N PHE A 46 -7.82 0.69 -13.23
CA PHE A 46 -6.71 0.98 -12.31
C PHE A 46 -5.51 1.56 -13.05
N GLU A 47 -5.16 1.00 -14.21
CA GLU A 47 -4.05 1.48 -15.05
C GLU A 47 -4.27 2.92 -15.49
N ALA A 48 -5.51 3.33 -15.77
CA ALA A 48 -5.86 4.71 -16.11
C ALA A 48 -5.62 5.73 -14.95
N LEU A 49 -5.40 5.26 -13.74
CA LEU A 49 -5.11 6.10 -12.57
C LEU A 49 -3.60 6.28 -12.32
N ALA A 50 -2.74 5.52 -13.00
CA ALA A 50 -1.30 5.57 -12.83
C ALA A 50 -0.62 6.23 -14.04
N ASP A 51 0.58 6.76 -13.84
CA ASP A 51 1.35 7.40 -14.91
C ASP A 51 2.09 6.37 -15.76
N VAL A 52 2.62 5.32 -15.11
CA VAL A 52 3.35 4.22 -15.77
C VAL A 52 2.82 2.88 -15.26
N CYS A 53 2.53 1.96 -16.19
CA CYS A 53 2.05 0.61 -15.87
C CYS A 53 3.00 -0.44 -16.43
N TYR A 54 3.20 -1.52 -15.65
CA TYR A 54 4.10 -2.61 -16.01
C TYR A 54 3.41 -3.96 -16.04
N ASP A 55 3.83 -4.82 -16.96
CA ASP A 55 3.51 -6.25 -16.91
C ASP A 55 4.20 -6.87 -15.67
N PRO A 56 3.50 -7.64 -14.83
CA PRO A 56 4.11 -8.29 -13.66
C PRO A 56 5.21 -9.31 -14.00
N ASN A 57 5.35 -9.73 -15.26
CA ASN A 57 6.43 -10.62 -15.70
C ASN A 57 7.59 -9.87 -16.39
N ASP A 58 7.53 -8.55 -16.51
CA ASP A 58 8.58 -7.76 -17.17
C ASP A 58 9.74 -7.46 -16.20
N PHE A 59 10.69 -8.36 -16.10
CA PHE A 59 11.92 -8.14 -15.33
C PHE A 59 12.91 -7.15 -15.99
N GLY A 60 12.65 -6.71 -17.22
CA GLY A 60 13.39 -5.67 -17.90
C GLY A 60 12.94 -4.24 -17.54
N ALA A 61 11.82 -4.11 -16.81
CA ALA A 61 11.28 -2.82 -16.38
C ALA A 61 12.26 -2.04 -15.51
N ALA A 62 12.23 -0.70 -15.59
CA ALA A 62 13.13 0.19 -14.85
C ALA A 62 13.12 -0.06 -13.33
N ILE A 63 11.95 -0.30 -12.75
CA ILE A 63 11.76 -0.55 -11.31
C ILE A 63 12.37 -1.87 -10.80
N SER A 64 12.81 -2.76 -11.70
CA SER A 64 13.55 -3.98 -11.35
C SER A 64 15.00 -3.70 -10.95
N SER A 65 15.49 -2.50 -11.22
CA SER A 65 16.86 -2.07 -10.98
C SER A 65 16.99 -1.08 -9.82
N GLY A 66 17.97 -1.28 -8.95
CA GLY A 66 18.29 -0.35 -7.87
C GLY A 66 18.81 1.02 -8.37
N SER A 67 19.28 1.12 -9.62
CA SER A 67 19.73 2.39 -10.20
C SER A 67 18.56 3.33 -10.55
N PHE A 68 17.35 2.79 -10.76
CA PHE A 68 16.16 3.60 -10.96
C PHE A 68 15.71 4.20 -9.62
N GLN A 69 15.65 5.52 -9.53
CA GLN A 69 15.35 6.22 -8.27
C GLN A 69 13.86 6.31 -8.02
N THR A 70 13.42 5.91 -6.82
CA THR A 70 12.05 6.07 -6.34
C THR A 70 12.07 6.53 -4.88
N ILE A 71 11.00 7.20 -4.43
CA ILE A 71 10.81 7.52 -3.00
C ILE A 71 10.45 6.27 -2.18
N GLY A 72 10.04 5.20 -2.84
CA GLY A 72 9.69 3.92 -2.23
C GLY A 72 8.56 3.20 -2.95
N MET A 73 7.97 2.22 -2.28
CA MET A 73 6.91 1.37 -2.82
C MET A 73 5.85 1.07 -1.76
N ALA A 74 4.58 1.05 -2.17
CA ALA A 74 3.47 0.56 -1.37
C ALA A 74 2.84 -0.68 -2.02
N VAL A 75 2.65 -1.75 -1.25
CA VAL A 75 1.93 -2.97 -1.68
C VAL A 75 0.54 -2.96 -1.05
N VAL A 76 -0.48 -2.58 -1.83
CA VAL A 76 -1.83 -2.23 -1.34
C VAL A 76 -2.93 -2.88 -2.19
N PRO A 77 -3.74 -3.77 -1.64
CA PRO A 77 -3.47 -4.58 -0.46
C PRO A 77 -2.41 -5.66 -0.73
N CYS A 78 -1.80 -6.18 0.31
CA CYS A 78 -0.84 -7.28 0.23
C CYS A 78 -1.48 -8.61 0.62
N SER A 79 -1.39 -9.61 -0.24
CA SER A 79 -1.79 -10.98 0.10
C SER A 79 -0.72 -11.69 0.92
N MET A 80 -1.12 -12.73 1.67
CA MET A 80 -0.15 -13.53 2.44
C MET A 80 0.86 -14.24 1.55
N LYS A 81 0.50 -14.60 0.30
CA LYS A 81 1.46 -15.11 -0.68
C LYS A 81 2.54 -14.08 -0.98
N CYS A 82 2.13 -12.84 -1.31
CA CYS A 82 3.05 -11.77 -1.63
C CYS A 82 3.92 -11.40 -0.43
N LEU A 83 3.32 -11.34 0.77
CA LEU A 83 4.02 -11.13 2.03
C LEU A 83 5.12 -12.18 2.26
N ALA A 84 4.79 -13.46 2.07
CA ALA A 84 5.73 -14.57 2.22
C ALA A 84 6.87 -14.48 1.20
N SER A 85 6.57 -14.20 -0.07
CA SER A 85 7.58 -14.04 -1.12
C SER A 85 8.57 -12.93 -0.77
N MET A 86 8.10 -11.77 -0.35
CA MET A 86 8.97 -10.67 0.07
C MET A 86 9.79 -11.01 1.32
N ALA A 87 9.19 -11.69 2.31
CA ALA A 87 9.87 -12.07 3.55
C ALA A 87 10.97 -13.12 3.34
N THR A 88 10.88 -13.93 2.29
CA THR A 88 11.88 -14.97 1.96
C THR A 88 12.82 -14.56 0.82
N GLY A 89 12.68 -13.34 0.26
CA GLY A 89 13.48 -12.89 -0.88
C GLY A 89 13.13 -13.60 -2.19
N ASN A 90 11.95 -14.22 -2.29
CA ASN A 90 11.49 -14.86 -3.52
C ASN A 90 10.96 -13.80 -4.50
N CYS A 91 11.70 -13.55 -5.58
CA CYS A 91 11.41 -12.54 -6.60
C CYS A 91 10.87 -13.22 -7.88
N ASP A 92 9.71 -13.87 -7.81
CA ASP A 92 9.11 -14.62 -8.92
C ASP A 92 8.26 -13.73 -9.88
N ASP A 93 8.08 -12.48 -9.55
CA ASP A 93 7.44 -11.47 -10.40
C ASP A 93 8.06 -10.07 -10.20
N LEU A 94 7.71 -9.13 -11.06
CA LEU A 94 8.21 -7.74 -10.99
C LEU A 94 7.81 -7.04 -9.68
N LEU A 95 6.64 -7.35 -9.13
CA LEU A 95 6.16 -6.75 -7.89
C LEU A 95 7.08 -7.12 -6.72
N THR A 96 7.36 -8.40 -6.54
CA THR A 96 8.25 -8.91 -5.48
C THR A 96 9.70 -8.49 -5.72
N ARG A 97 10.14 -8.42 -7.00
CA ARG A 97 11.46 -7.89 -7.34
C ARG A 97 11.60 -6.40 -6.99
N ALA A 98 10.61 -5.56 -7.32
CA ALA A 98 10.64 -4.14 -6.97
C ALA A 98 10.64 -3.92 -5.45
N ALA A 99 9.93 -4.75 -4.70
CA ALA A 99 9.96 -4.72 -3.24
C ALA A 99 11.35 -5.10 -2.68
N ASP A 100 11.99 -6.13 -3.22
CA ASP A 100 13.36 -6.52 -2.88
C ASP A 100 14.36 -5.39 -3.19
N VAL A 101 14.20 -4.72 -4.34
CA VAL A 101 14.99 -3.54 -4.67
C VAL A 101 14.80 -2.43 -3.63
N CYS A 102 13.58 -2.15 -3.20
CA CYS A 102 13.34 -1.15 -2.15
C CYS A 102 14.06 -1.52 -0.84
N LEU A 103 14.01 -2.77 -0.43
CA LEU A 103 14.67 -3.23 0.80
C LEU A 103 16.20 -3.13 0.70
N LYS A 104 16.80 -3.63 -0.39
CA LYS A 104 18.27 -3.61 -0.55
C LYS A 104 18.85 -2.20 -0.70
N GLU A 105 18.10 -1.27 -1.32
CA GLU A 105 18.48 0.14 -1.48
C GLU A 105 18.08 1.01 -0.28
N ARG A 106 17.53 0.41 0.79
CA ARG A 106 17.04 1.11 1.99
C ARG A 106 15.99 2.17 1.69
N ARG A 107 15.19 1.96 0.64
CA ARG A 107 14.04 2.80 0.30
C ARG A 107 12.81 2.38 1.09
N ARG A 108 11.87 3.29 1.25
CA ARG A 108 10.62 3.03 1.96
C ARG A 108 9.83 1.92 1.28
N LEU A 109 9.54 0.85 2.00
CA LEU A 109 8.59 -0.19 1.60
C LEU A 109 7.44 -0.22 2.59
N VAL A 110 6.22 0.05 2.12
CA VAL A 110 4.99 -0.03 2.92
C VAL A 110 4.19 -1.24 2.46
N VAL A 111 3.88 -2.14 3.37
CA VAL A 111 3.12 -3.35 3.07
C VAL A 111 1.81 -3.30 3.84
N VAL A 112 0.68 -3.41 3.13
CA VAL A 112 -0.68 -3.34 3.68
C VAL A 112 -1.31 -4.74 3.66
N PRO A 113 -0.95 -5.62 4.62
CA PRO A 113 -1.43 -7.00 4.63
C PRO A 113 -2.91 -7.02 4.97
N ARG A 114 -3.71 -7.75 4.18
CA ARG A 114 -5.13 -7.95 4.43
C ARG A 114 -5.43 -9.43 4.54
N GLU A 115 -5.60 -9.89 5.78
CA GLU A 115 -5.94 -11.27 6.14
C GLU A 115 -6.54 -11.33 7.55
N THR A 116 -7.48 -12.25 7.77
CA THR A 116 -8.01 -12.54 9.09
C THR A 116 -8.65 -13.92 9.14
N PRO A 117 -8.46 -14.74 10.22
CA PRO A 117 -7.48 -14.55 11.29
C PRO A 117 -6.04 -14.78 10.80
N LEU A 118 -5.07 -14.31 11.57
CA LEU A 118 -3.65 -14.54 11.28
C LEU A 118 -3.16 -15.85 11.92
N ASN A 119 -2.33 -16.59 11.19
CA ASN A 119 -1.58 -17.72 11.73
C ASN A 119 -0.13 -17.31 12.07
N LEU A 120 0.61 -18.22 12.72
CA LEU A 120 1.99 -17.96 13.13
C LEU A 120 2.92 -17.65 11.93
N ILE A 121 2.70 -18.28 10.77
CA ILE A 121 3.52 -18.03 9.58
C ILE A 121 3.32 -16.60 9.08
N HIS A 122 2.07 -16.11 9.05
CA HIS A 122 1.77 -14.73 8.68
C HIS A 122 2.48 -13.74 9.62
N ILE A 123 2.41 -13.98 10.92
CA ILE A 123 3.01 -13.11 11.96
C ILE A 123 4.54 -13.09 11.80
N ARG A 124 5.19 -14.24 11.61
CA ARG A 124 6.64 -14.33 11.39
C ARG A 124 7.08 -13.63 10.11
N ASN A 125 6.33 -13.75 9.03
CA ASN A 125 6.64 -13.03 7.79
C ASN A 125 6.53 -11.52 7.96
N MET A 126 5.54 -11.03 8.71
CA MET A 126 5.43 -9.61 9.06
C MET A 126 6.60 -9.15 9.94
N GLU A 127 6.99 -9.94 10.93
CA GLU A 127 8.17 -9.69 11.76
C GLU A 127 9.43 -9.59 10.90
N THR A 128 9.67 -10.57 10.02
CA THR A 128 10.83 -10.59 9.12
C THR A 128 10.91 -9.34 8.26
N LEU A 129 9.81 -8.93 7.65
CA LEU A 129 9.77 -7.71 6.83
C LEU A 129 9.98 -6.45 7.67
N THR A 130 9.44 -6.40 8.89
CA THR A 130 9.66 -5.28 9.81
C THR A 130 11.14 -5.16 10.19
N LEU A 131 11.79 -6.27 10.52
CA LEU A 131 13.22 -6.32 10.81
C LEU A 131 14.08 -5.93 9.60
N ALA A 132 13.64 -6.28 8.38
CA ALA A 132 14.29 -5.88 7.13
C ALA A 132 14.10 -4.39 6.80
N GLY A 133 13.24 -3.67 7.51
CA GLY A 133 13.03 -2.23 7.35
C GLY A 133 11.74 -1.82 6.63
N ALA A 134 10.85 -2.77 6.31
CA ALA A 134 9.53 -2.44 5.78
C ALA A 134 8.58 -1.92 6.88
N THR A 135 7.66 -1.05 6.51
CA THR A 135 6.52 -0.68 7.35
C THR A 135 5.37 -1.63 7.08
N VAL A 136 5.02 -2.46 8.05
CA VAL A 136 3.82 -3.30 7.99
C VAL A 136 2.64 -2.48 8.53
N LEU A 137 1.68 -2.19 7.66
CA LEU A 137 0.52 -1.31 7.92
C LEU A 137 -0.78 -2.07 7.64
N PRO A 138 -1.28 -2.90 8.56
CA PRO A 138 -2.57 -3.56 8.40
C PRO A 138 -3.70 -2.51 8.29
N PRO A 139 -4.71 -2.72 7.43
CA PRO A 139 -5.82 -1.78 7.28
C PRO A 139 -6.84 -1.94 8.43
N VAL A 140 -6.40 -1.61 9.64
CA VAL A 140 -7.23 -1.69 10.85
C VAL A 140 -8.06 -0.43 10.96
N PRO A 141 -9.41 -0.54 11.06
CA PRO A 141 -10.29 0.61 11.18
C PRO A 141 -9.96 1.45 12.42
N ALA A 142 -9.90 2.77 12.25
CA ALA A 142 -9.78 3.74 13.34
C ALA A 142 -11.09 4.53 13.47
N PHE A 143 -11.51 4.85 14.71
CA PHE A 143 -12.79 5.50 14.98
C PHE A 143 -12.65 6.87 15.64
N TYR A 144 -11.44 7.29 16.01
CA TYR A 144 -11.20 8.58 16.68
C TYR A 144 -11.58 9.80 15.82
N HIS A 145 -11.55 9.64 14.49
CA HIS A 145 -11.93 10.68 13.52
C HIS A 145 -13.43 10.67 13.19
N GLN A 146 -14.23 9.80 13.85
CA GLN A 146 -15.68 9.67 13.71
C GLN A 146 -16.13 9.37 12.28
N PRO A 147 -15.67 8.26 11.65
CA PRO A 147 -16.04 7.88 10.30
C PRO A 147 -17.55 7.63 10.21
N LYS A 148 -18.17 8.04 9.11
CA LYS A 148 -19.60 7.85 8.82
C LYS A 148 -19.83 6.92 7.64
N THR A 149 -18.85 6.75 6.81
CA THR A 149 -18.90 5.96 5.58
C THR A 149 -17.76 4.96 5.51
N ILE A 150 -17.86 3.98 4.63
CA ILE A 150 -16.75 3.07 4.31
C ILE A 150 -15.59 3.85 3.69
N GLU A 151 -15.89 4.87 2.89
CA GLU A 151 -14.88 5.74 2.30
C GLU A 151 -14.02 6.45 3.36
N ASP A 152 -14.63 6.92 4.45
CA ASP A 152 -13.88 7.54 5.55
C ASP A 152 -12.88 6.57 6.18
N LEU A 153 -13.24 5.27 6.29
CA LEU A 153 -12.35 4.22 6.80
C LEU A 153 -11.21 3.93 5.82
N LEU A 154 -11.51 3.86 4.53
CA LEU A 154 -10.50 3.69 3.49
C LEU A 154 -9.54 4.88 3.46
N ASN A 155 -10.07 6.10 3.48
CA ASN A 155 -9.30 7.34 3.45
C ASN A 155 -8.34 7.46 4.64
N GLN A 156 -8.74 6.99 5.82
CA GLN A 156 -7.84 6.97 6.98
C GLN A 156 -6.65 6.04 6.74
N THR A 157 -6.87 4.84 6.20
CA THR A 157 -5.78 3.90 5.87
C THR A 157 -4.90 4.46 4.75
N VAL A 158 -5.49 5.01 3.68
CA VAL A 158 -4.76 5.64 2.57
C VAL A 158 -3.91 6.80 3.05
N GLY A 159 -4.46 7.69 3.88
CA GLY A 159 -3.70 8.78 4.47
C GLY A 159 -2.52 8.30 5.31
N LYS A 160 -2.69 7.20 6.08
CA LYS A 160 -1.55 6.58 6.80
C LYS A 160 -0.47 6.03 5.87
N ILE A 161 -0.85 5.56 4.66
CA ILE A 161 0.11 5.15 3.63
C ILE A 161 0.85 6.38 3.10
N LEU A 162 0.15 7.45 2.73
CA LEU A 162 0.76 8.68 2.23
C LEU A 162 1.70 9.32 3.27
N ASP A 163 1.33 9.31 4.55
CA ASP A 163 2.17 9.77 5.66
C ASP A 163 3.54 9.06 5.67
N GLN A 164 3.60 7.78 5.30
CA GLN A 164 4.87 7.04 5.27
C GLN A 164 5.83 7.60 4.21
N PHE A 165 5.33 8.21 3.16
CA PHE A 165 6.13 8.81 2.08
C PHE A 165 6.31 10.33 2.24
N GLY A 166 5.78 10.93 3.30
CA GLY A 166 5.83 12.37 3.52
C GLY A 166 4.94 13.16 2.54
N ILE A 167 3.96 12.50 1.91
CA ILE A 167 3.00 13.14 1.01
C ILE A 167 1.91 13.81 1.85
N SER A 168 1.76 15.12 1.71
CA SER A 168 0.78 15.91 2.46
C SER A 168 -0.64 15.61 1.96
N HIS A 169 -1.60 15.45 2.87
CA HIS A 169 -2.99 15.16 2.52
C HIS A 169 -3.96 15.59 3.61
N GLU A 170 -5.26 15.67 3.24
CA GLU A 170 -6.38 15.98 4.16
C GLU A 170 -7.45 14.87 4.15
N LEU A 171 -7.06 13.62 3.92
CA LEU A 171 -7.98 12.49 3.76
C LEU A 171 -8.74 12.12 5.05
N PHE A 172 -8.23 12.49 6.21
CA PHE A 172 -8.89 12.29 7.49
C PHE A 172 -8.49 13.36 8.51
N ARG A 173 -9.36 13.59 9.50
CA ARG A 173 -9.08 14.50 10.61
C ARG A 173 -8.00 13.91 11.51
N ARG A 174 -6.88 14.64 11.65
CA ARG A 174 -5.79 14.22 12.53
C ARG A 174 -6.17 14.41 14.00
N TRP A 175 -5.61 13.56 14.86
CA TRP A 175 -5.76 13.68 16.28
C TRP A 175 -4.87 14.83 16.80
N GLU A 176 -5.50 15.85 17.40
CA GLU A 176 -4.82 17.03 17.94
C GLU A 176 -4.73 17.02 19.48
N GLY A 177 -5.05 15.88 20.08
CA GLY A 177 -5.14 15.76 21.53
C GLY A 177 -6.46 16.28 22.11
N HIS A 178 -6.64 16.14 23.42
CA HIS A 178 -7.71 16.79 24.13
C HIS A 178 -7.37 18.28 24.29
N LYS A 179 -8.14 19.16 23.66
CA LYS A 179 -8.14 20.58 24.07
C LYS A 179 -8.69 20.58 25.50
N GLY A 180 -7.80 20.58 26.49
CA GLY A 180 -8.19 20.72 27.87
C GLY A 180 -9.13 21.92 27.99
N LYS A 181 -10.27 21.77 28.67
CA LYS A 181 -11.06 22.92 29.09
C LYS A 181 -10.09 23.83 29.87
N GLY A 182 -9.72 24.98 29.30
CA GLY A 182 -8.96 25.96 30.01
C GLY A 182 -9.63 26.17 31.36
N LYS A 183 -8.87 26.08 32.46
CA LYS A 183 -9.37 26.46 33.76
C LYS A 183 -9.87 27.91 33.60
N ALA A 184 -11.18 28.09 33.69
CA ALA A 184 -11.73 29.40 33.90
C ALA A 184 -11.15 29.91 35.24
N SER A 185 -10.30 30.90 35.14
CA SER A 185 -9.83 31.70 36.29
C SER A 185 -10.95 32.63 36.75
#